data_e6b78553c5f9e9685a87330e3b130e84
#
_entry.id   e6b78553c5f9e9685a87330e3b130e84
#
_cell.length_a   1.000
_cell.length_b   1.000
_cell.length_c   1.000
_cell.angle_alpha   90.00
_cell.angle_beta   90.00
_cell.angle_gamma   90.00
#
_symmetry.space_group_name_H-M   'P 1'
#
loop_
_entity.id
_entity.type
_entity.pdbx_description
1 polymer ?
#
loop_
_entity_poly.entity_id
_entity_poly.type
_entity_poly.pdbx_seq_one_letter_code
_entity_poly.pdbx_strand_id
1 'polypeptide(L)'
;MDIARCSNGKGRVNDMTYEQLLAYDFGSWKGRQFVGEKIARLDDLLDYFKEKGLIIELDLADETRFKRQWIPPLYELVKRKGMLGQTMFTATQDEFSDFLSESRDIVISVSGVTNMTTAQRALPMSKNVLLCNYSIHHNNLTNNIVDYAHTNGIKVKTWTIVSESQLRECVDIGVDYIITELPPEPWPWEDEGQTSIIPIMAD
;
A
#
# COMPACT_ATOMS: atom_id res chain seq x y z
N MET A 1 12.24 -9.09 8.11
CA MET A 1 12.91 -7.83 7.69
C MET A 1 14.06 -7.54 8.65
N ASP A 2 15.25 -7.22 8.12
CA ASP A 2 16.40 -6.81 8.92
C ASP A 2 16.37 -5.29 9.14
N ILE A 3 16.59 -4.84 10.39
CA ILE A 3 16.58 -3.42 10.73
C ILE A 3 17.78 -2.65 10.15
N ALA A 4 18.84 -3.35 9.72
CA ALA A 4 20.02 -2.72 9.13
C ALA A 4 19.73 -1.92 7.84
N ARG A 5 18.60 -2.19 7.17
CA ARG A 5 18.21 -1.47 5.96
C ARG A 5 17.87 0.00 6.25
N CYS A 6 17.28 0.29 7.38
CA CYS A 6 16.77 1.63 7.73
C CYS A 6 17.08 2.05 9.18
N SER A 7 18.13 1.48 9.77
CA SER A 7 18.59 1.89 11.09
C SER A 7 20.11 1.68 11.25
N ASN A 8 20.65 2.17 12.34
CA ASN A 8 22.02 1.89 12.76
C ASN A 8 22.18 0.55 13.49
N GLY A 9 21.11 -0.25 13.58
CA GLY A 9 21.08 -1.55 14.22
C GLY A 9 21.32 -2.71 13.26
N LYS A 10 21.27 -3.93 13.81
CA LYS A 10 21.33 -5.20 13.06
C LYS A 10 20.38 -6.19 13.69
N GLY A 11 19.86 -7.11 12.89
CA GLY A 11 18.95 -8.16 13.31
C GLY A 11 17.55 -7.99 12.77
N ARG A 12 16.69 -8.94 13.09
CA ARG A 12 15.32 -8.97 12.56
C ARG A 12 14.35 -8.30 13.52
N VAL A 13 13.42 -7.54 12.99
CA VAL A 13 12.32 -6.92 13.79
C VAL A 13 11.61 -7.95 14.64
N ASN A 14 11.33 -9.15 14.10
CA ASN A 14 10.58 -10.20 14.79
C ASN A 14 11.32 -10.82 15.98
N ASP A 15 12.63 -10.59 16.11
CA ASP A 15 13.46 -11.14 17.18
C ASP A 15 13.68 -10.13 18.33
N MET A 16 13.02 -8.96 18.25
CA MET A 16 13.19 -7.85 19.17
C MET A 16 11.85 -7.39 19.76
N THR A 17 11.88 -6.94 21.01
CA THR A 17 10.74 -6.18 21.58
C THR A 17 10.76 -4.73 21.07
N TYR A 18 9.63 -4.05 21.20
CA TYR A 18 9.54 -2.64 20.83
C TYR A 18 10.55 -1.78 21.63
N GLU A 19 10.72 -2.06 22.92
CA GLU A 19 11.68 -1.38 23.78
C GLU A 19 13.13 -1.56 23.28
N GLN A 20 13.47 -2.76 22.79
CA GLN A 20 14.78 -3.02 22.19
C GLN A 20 14.95 -2.25 20.87
N LEU A 21 13.90 -2.16 20.05
CA LEU A 21 13.91 -1.39 18.80
C LEU A 21 14.09 0.11 19.06
N LEU A 22 13.56 0.65 20.15
CA LEU A 22 13.74 2.06 20.52
C LEU A 22 15.20 2.44 20.84
N ALA A 23 16.08 1.47 21.08
CA ALA A 23 17.51 1.76 21.29
C ALA A 23 18.21 2.21 19.99
N TYR A 24 17.66 1.92 18.83
CA TYR A 24 18.26 2.23 17.53
C TYR A 24 17.76 3.56 16.95
N ASP A 25 18.56 4.09 16.02
CA ASP A 25 18.24 5.26 15.21
C ASP A 25 17.71 4.78 13.86
N PHE A 26 16.48 5.14 13.55
CA PHE A 26 15.79 4.77 12.30
C PHE A 26 15.73 5.93 11.29
N GLY A 27 16.38 7.05 11.54
CA GLY A 27 16.33 8.21 10.67
C GLY A 27 17.66 8.59 10.02
N SER A 28 18.79 8.34 10.65
CA SER A 28 20.11 8.79 10.17
C SER A 28 20.49 8.27 8.78
N TRP A 29 19.96 7.12 8.35
CA TRP A 29 20.18 6.57 7.01
C TRP A 29 19.54 7.44 5.90
N LYS A 30 18.44 8.13 6.21
CA LYS A 30 17.72 9.01 5.29
C LYS A 30 18.42 10.38 5.14
N GLY A 31 19.00 10.88 6.23
CA GLY A 31 19.69 12.17 6.23
C GLY A 31 19.95 12.72 7.63
N ARG A 32 20.86 13.71 7.70
CA ARG A 32 21.27 14.30 8.99
C ARG A 32 20.16 14.92 9.79
N GLN A 33 19.14 15.47 9.12
CA GLN A 33 17.96 16.08 9.75
C GLN A 33 17.07 15.08 10.47
N PHE A 34 17.19 13.78 10.17
CA PHE A 34 16.40 12.71 10.77
C PHE A 34 17.15 11.91 11.84
N VAL A 35 18.36 12.34 12.20
CA VAL A 35 19.17 11.67 13.23
C VAL A 35 18.39 11.63 14.55
N GLY A 36 18.31 10.43 15.15
CA GLY A 36 17.62 10.19 16.42
C GLY A 36 16.17 9.75 16.28
N GLU A 37 15.59 9.78 15.07
CA GLU A 37 14.22 9.29 14.84
C GLU A 37 14.09 7.81 15.26
N LYS A 38 12.92 7.49 15.81
CA LYS A 38 12.62 6.16 16.33
C LYS A 38 11.61 5.44 15.44
N ILE A 39 11.64 4.12 15.50
CA ILE A 39 10.59 3.32 14.85
C ILE A 39 9.24 3.70 15.45
N ALA A 40 8.30 4.07 14.58
CA ALA A 40 6.96 4.42 15.00
C ALA A 40 6.11 3.17 15.28
N ARG A 41 5.17 3.28 16.21
CA ARG A 41 4.14 2.26 16.39
C ARG A 41 3.00 2.51 15.42
N LEU A 42 2.48 1.45 14.83
CA LEU A 42 1.32 1.57 13.95
C LEU A 42 0.09 2.17 14.68
N ASP A 43 -0.08 1.85 15.95
CA ASP A 43 -1.14 2.37 16.79
C ASP A 43 -1.16 3.91 16.85
N ASP A 44 0.02 4.51 17.04
CA ASP A 44 0.21 5.96 17.08
C ASP A 44 0.08 6.60 15.68
N LEU A 45 0.58 5.92 14.64
CA LEU A 45 0.46 6.36 13.26
C LEU A 45 -1.01 6.40 12.80
N LEU A 46 -1.81 5.40 13.16
CA LEU A 46 -3.23 5.37 12.83
C LEU A 46 -3.97 6.58 13.41
N ASP A 47 -3.71 6.94 14.67
CA ASP A 47 -4.29 8.13 15.29
C ASP A 47 -3.88 9.41 14.56
N TYR A 48 -2.58 9.55 14.26
CA TYR A 48 -2.05 10.70 13.54
C TYR A 48 -2.67 10.86 12.15
N PHE A 49 -2.73 9.79 11.36
CA PHE A 49 -3.30 9.85 10.00
C PHE A 49 -4.82 10.07 10.01
N LYS A 50 -5.52 9.53 11.02
CA LYS A 50 -6.95 9.78 11.21
C LYS A 50 -7.24 11.27 11.38
N GLU A 51 -6.49 11.94 12.25
CA GLU A 51 -6.62 13.38 12.49
C GLU A 51 -6.34 14.22 11.24
N LYS A 52 -5.48 13.74 10.35
CA LYS A 52 -5.15 14.41 9.09
C LYS A 52 -6.13 14.10 7.96
N GLY A 53 -7.04 13.15 8.14
CA GLY A 53 -7.96 12.71 7.09
C GLY A 53 -7.26 12.00 5.91
N LEU A 54 -6.06 11.45 6.14
CA LEU A 54 -5.27 10.79 5.10
C LEU A 54 -5.66 9.31 4.97
N ILE A 55 -5.60 8.82 3.75
CA ILE A 55 -5.68 7.37 3.47
C ILE A 55 -4.28 6.80 3.65
N ILE A 56 -4.17 5.69 4.36
CA ILE A 56 -2.91 4.98 4.53
C ILE A 56 -2.94 3.63 3.83
N GLU A 57 -1.81 3.22 3.30
CA GLU A 57 -1.60 1.87 2.79
C GLU A 57 -0.74 1.07 3.77
N LEU A 58 -1.26 -0.07 4.19
CA LEU A 58 -0.53 -1.05 4.97
C LEU A 58 -0.02 -2.14 4.01
N ASP A 59 1.20 -1.96 3.54
CA ASP A 59 1.87 -2.93 2.69
C ASP A 59 2.41 -4.07 3.57
N LEU A 60 1.76 -5.22 3.45
CA LEU A 60 2.14 -6.44 4.16
C LEU A 60 3.23 -7.21 3.40
N ALA A 61 4.02 -6.52 2.61
CA ALA A 61 5.04 -7.07 1.74
C ALA A 61 6.25 -7.55 2.52
N ASP A 62 6.16 -8.59 3.29
CA ASP A 62 7.35 -9.36 3.64
C ASP A 62 7.08 -10.79 4.08
N GLU A 63 8.06 -11.63 3.75
CA GLU A 63 8.28 -13.02 4.18
C GLU A 63 7.04 -13.78 4.69
N THR A 64 6.37 -14.29 3.76
CA THR A 64 5.25 -15.25 3.62
C THR A 64 4.86 -16.12 4.84
N ARG A 65 5.71 -16.29 5.83
CA ARG A 65 5.48 -17.26 6.91
C ARG A 65 4.54 -16.78 8.01
N PHE A 66 4.39 -15.45 8.18
CA PHE A 66 3.67 -14.88 9.31
C PHE A 66 2.46 -14.03 8.92
N LYS A 67 2.26 -13.72 7.64
CA LYS A 67 1.24 -12.77 7.19
C LYS A 67 -0.18 -13.15 7.59
N ARG A 68 -0.56 -14.41 7.41
CA ARG A 68 -1.91 -14.89 7.80
C ARG A 68 -2.22 -14.70 9.28
N GLN A 69 -1.20 -14.75 10.14
CA GLN A 69 -1.35 -14.53 11.59
C GLN A 69 -1.50 -13.06 11.95
N TRP A 70 -0.94 -12.16 11.13
CA TRP A 70 -0.95 -10.72 11.40
C TRP A 70 -2.18 -10.01 10.86
N ILE A 71 -2.79 -10.50 9.78
CA ILE A 71 -3.94 -9.85 9.16
C ILE A 71 -5.13 -9.69 10.14
N PRO A 72 -5.58 -10.74 10.86
CA PRO A 72 -6.68 -10.59 11.80
C PRO A 72 -6.43 -9.56 12.91
N PRO A 73 -5.31 -9.60 13.67
CA PRO A 73 -5.06 -8.60 14.70
C PRO A 73 -4.85 -7.19 14.13
N LEU A 74 -4.30 -7.07 12.92
CA LEU A 74 -4.17 -5.80 12.22
C LEU A 74 -5.54 -5.23 11.84
N TYR A 75 -6.42 -6.04 11.29
CA TYR A 75 -7.81 -5.67 11.02
C TYR A 75 -8.52 -5.16 12.28
N GLU A 76 -8.42 -5.91 13.39
CA GLU A 76 -9.05 -5.51 14.66
C GLU A 76 -8.45 -4.20 15.23
N LEU A 77 -7.15 -3.97 15.05
CA LEU A 77 -6.52 -2.70 15.41
C LEU A 77 -7.10 -1.54 14.60
N VAL A 78 -7.10 -1.65 13.26
CA VAL A 78 -7.62 -0.62 12.36
C VAL A 78 -9.10 -0.35 12.61
N LYS A 79 -9.89 -1.41 12.83
CA LYS A 79 -11.32 -1.34 13.18
C LYS A 79 -11.54 -0.58 14.49
N ARG A 80 -10.81 -0.93 15.54
CA ARG A 80 -10.87 -0.26 16.85
C ARG A 80 -10.51 1.22 16.77
N LYS A 81 -9.59 1.58 15.87
CA LYS A 81 -9.23 2.98 15.59
C LYS A 81 -10.29 3.71 14.73
N GLY A 82 -11.24 3.00 14.17
CA GLY A 82 -12.26 3.56 13.27
C GLY A 82 -11.67 4.03 11.94
N MET A 83 -10.65 3.33 11.43
CA MET A 83 -9.87 3.68 10.23
C MET A 83 -10.12 2.75 9.04
N LEU A 84 -11.08 1.81 9.10
CA LEU A 84 -11.30 0.82 8.02
C LEU A 84 -11.54 1.47 6.64
N GLY A 85 -12.28 2.59 6.59
CA GLY A 85 -12.54 3.32 5.35
C GLY A 85 -11.37 4.20 4.87
N GLN A 86 -10.34 4.37 5.70
CA GLN A 86 -9.14 5.17 5.40
C GLN A 86 -7.86 4.31 5.34
N THR A 87 -8.00 2.99 5.41
CA THR A 87 -6.86 2.06 5.39
C THR A 87 -7.00 1.07 4.25
N MET A 88 -5.98 1.01 3.41
CA MET A 88 -5.83 0.03 2.34
C MET A 88 -4.88 -1.07 2.83
N PHE A 89 -5.33 -2.31 2.76
CA PHE A 89 -4.50 -3.48 3.08
C PHE A 89 -3.93 -4.04 1.78
N THR A 90 -2.62 -4.15 1.67
CA THR A 90 -1.95 -4.70 0.49
C THR A 90 -1.32 -6.05 0.80
N ALA A 91 -1.74 -7.07 0.09
CA ALA A 91 -1.18 -8.42 0.15
C ALA A 91 -1.54 -9.23 -1.11
N THR A 92 -1.00 -10.43 -1.23
CA THR A 92 -1.35 -11.35 -2.31
C THR A 92 -2.73 -11.98 -2.10
N GLN A 93 -3.31 -12.53 -3.17
CA GLN A 93 -4.57 -13.27 -3.09
C GLN A 93 -4.53 -14.40 -2.06
N ASP A 94 -3.44 -15.18 -2.02
CA ASP A 94 -3.31 -16.34 -1.13
C ASP A 94 -3.28 -15.93 0.34
N GLU A 95 -2.75 -14.73 0.64
CA GLU A 95 -2.69 -14.20 2.00
C GLU A 95 -4.04 -13.70 2.50
N PHE A 96 -4.87 -13.17 1.60
CA PHE A 96 -6.22 -12.73 1.93
C PHE A 96 -7.25 -13.85 1.93
N SER A 97 -7.02 -14.97 1.24
CA SER A 97 -8.06 -15.97 0.97
C SER A 97 -8.78 -16.49 2.22
N ASP A 98 -8.02 -16.78 3.27
CA ASP A 98 -8.58 -17.31 4.52
C ASP A 98 -9.24 -16.20 5.36
N PHE A 99 -8.68 -14.98 5.31
CA PHE A 99 -9.20 -13.83 6.04
C PHE A 99 -10.51 -13.33 5.45
N LEU A 100 -10.65 -13.36 4.12
CA LEU A 100 -11.82 -12.88 3.39
C LEU A 100 -12.88 -13.96 3.14
N SER A 101 -12.82 -15.08 3.84
CA SER A 101 -13.91 -16.07 3.83
C SER A 101 -15.25 -15.48 4.28
N GLU A 102 -15.22 -14.42 5.09
CA GLU A 102 -16.36 -13.62 5.50
C GLU A 102 -16.25 -12.21 4.91
N SER A 103 -17.39 -11.52 4.78
CA SER A 103 -17.41 -10.12 4.33
C SER A 103 -16.71 -9.19 5.31
N ARG A 104 -15.97 -8.23 4.78
CA ARG A 104 -15.23 -7.22 5.55
C ARG A 104 -15.46 -5.83 4.98
N ASP A 105 -15.63 -4.87 5.86
CA ASP A 105 -15.70 -3.44 5.52
C ASP A 105 -14.29 -2.86 5.37
N ILE A 106 -13.50 -3.42 4.46
CA ILE A 106 -12.11 -3.02 4.22
C ILE A 106 -11.87 -2.68 2.76
N VAL A 107 -10.84 -1.88 2.54
CA VAL A 107 -10.25 -1.63 1.23
C VAL A 107 -9.04 -2.54 1.08
N ILE A 108 -9.00 -3.32 0.00
CA ILE A 108 -7.86 -4.19 -0.30
C ILE A 108 -7.16 -3.81 -1.59
N SER A 109 -5.86 -4.03 -1.59
CA SER A 109 -4.99 -3.91 -2.74
C SER A 109 -4.33 -5.27 -3.00
N VAL A 110 -4.78 -5.95 -4.04
CA VAL A 110 -4.28 -7.30 -4.35
C VAL A 110 -3.00 -7.20 -5.16
N SER A 111 -1.88 -7.58 -4.56
CA SER A 111 -0.58 -7.66 -5.22
C SER A 111 -0.40 -8.98 -5.99
N GLY A 112 0.63 -9.04 -6.84
CA GLY A 112 0.93 -10.23 -7.64
C GLY A 112 0.09 -10.35 -8.92
N VAL A 113 -0.64 -9.31 -9.31
CA VAL A 113 -1.30 -9.22 -10.61
C VAL A 113 -0.27 -8.77 -11.65
N THR A 114 0.13 -9.70 -12.53
CA THR A 114 1.18 -9.48 -13.53
C THR A 114 0.73 -9.69 -14.98
N ASN A 115 -0.47 -10.27 -15.17
CA ASN A 115 -1.07 -10.55 -16.46
C ASN A 115 -2.56 -10.88 -16.32
N MET A 116 -3.26 -11.08 -17.43
CA MET A 116 -4.70 -11.38 -17.45
C MET A 116 -5.07 -12.63 -16.63
N THR A 117 -4.24 -13.67 -16.65
CA THR A 117 -4.52 -14.90 -15.87
C THR A 117 -4.51 -14.62 -14.37
N THR A 118 -3.54 -13.85 -13.89
CA THR A 118 -3.46 -13.48 -12.47
C THR A 118 -4.56 -12.48 -12.09
N ALA A 119 -4.95 -11.57 -12.99
CA ALA A 119 -6.08 -10.67 -12.79
C ALA A 119 -7.41 -11.42 -12.63
N GLN A 120 -7.67 -12.39 -13.52
CA GLN A 120 -8.87 -13.25 -13.43
C GLN A 120 -8.90 -14.09 -12.15
N ARG A 121 -7.74 -14.61 -11.72
CA ARG A 121 -7.62 -15.37 -10.47
C ARG A 121 -7.89 -14.50 -9.24
N ALA A 122 -7.53 -13.23 -9.28
CA ALA A 122 -7.74 -12.29 -8.17
C ALA A 122 -9.18 -11.75 -8.08
N LEU A 123 -10.00 -11.89 -9.13
CA LEU A 123 -11.37 -11.37 -9.16
C LEU A 123 -12.25 -11.74 -7.96
N PRO A 124 -12.23 -12.98 -7.43
CA PRO A 124 -13.04 -13.32 -6.26
C PRO A 124 -12.79 -12.46 -5.03
N MET A 125 -11.62 -11.84 -4.91
CA MET A 125 -11.27 -10.97 -3.78
C MET A 125 -12.14 -9.71 -3.71
N SER A 126 -12.65 -9.23 -4.83
CA SER A 126 -13.50 -8.02 -4.89
C SER A 126 -14.90 -8.21 -4.28
N LYS A 127 -15.36 -9.45 -4.08
CA LYS A 127 -16.77 -9.73 -3.75
C LYS A 127 -17.14 -9.50 -2.30
N ASN A 128 -16.17 -9.54 -1.39
CA ASN A 128 -16.42 -9.53 0.06
C ASN A 128 -15.77 -8.34 0.76
N VAL A 129 -15.48 -7.27 0.04
CA VAL A 129 -14.75 -6.09 0.55
C VAL A 129 -15.43 -4.80 0.11
N LEU A 130 -15.15 -3.71 0.83
CA LEU A 130 -15.70 -2.39 0.53
C LEU A 130 -15.21 -1.88 -0.82
N LEU A 131 -13.91 -2.03 -1.10
CA LEU A 131 -13.26 -1.66 -2.35
C LEU A 131 -12.10 -2.62 -2.61
N CYS A 132 -11.93 -3.02 -3.86
CA CYS A 132 -10.78 -3.78 -4.33
C CYS A 132 -10.01 -2.99 -5.36
N ASN A 133 -8.68 -3.00 -5.27
CA ASN A 133 -7.84 -2.60 -6.37
C ASN A 133 -6.78 -3.68 -6.66
N TYR A 134 -6.34 -3.71 -7.92
CA TYR A 134 -5.18 -4.49 -8.33
C TYR A 134 -3.93 -3.63 -8.23
N SER A 135 -2.93 -4.13 -7.50
CA SER A 135 -1.61 -3.50 -7.39
C SER A 135 -0.67 -4.11 -8.43
N ILE A 136 -0.35 -3.33 -9.46
CA ILE A 136 0.34 -3.80 -10.66
C ILE A 136 1.64 -3.01 -10.83
N HIS A 137 2.77 -3.72 -10.96
CA HIS A 137 4.03 -3.07 -11.35
C HIS A 137 3.88 -2.47 -12.77
N HIS A 138 4.35 -1.25 -12.98
CA HIS A 138 4.10 -0.50 -14.22
C HIS A 138 4.53 -1.27 -15.49
N ASN A 139 5.60 -2.07 -15.44
CA ASN A 139 6.03 -2.91 -16.58
C ASN A 139 5.01 -4.00 -16.97
N ASN A 140 4.06 -4.32 -16.10
CA ASN A 140 3.00 -5.30 -16.35
C ASN A 140 1.65 -4.64 -16.66
N LEU A 141 1.60 -3.31 -16.63
CA LEU A 141 0.40 -2.54 -16.89
C LEU A 141 0.04 -2.62 -18.38
N THR A 142 -1.22 -2.95 -18.67
CA THR A 142 -1.74 -2.97 -20.02
C THR A 142 -3.20 -2.52 -20.06
N ASN A 143 -3.65 -1.91 -21.15
CA ASN A 143 -5.05 -1.50 -21.32
C ASN A 143 -6.00 -2.66 -21.05
N ASN A 144 -5.69 -3.86 -21.52
CA ASN A 144 -6.55 -5.04 -21.34
C ASN A 144 -6.78 -5.38 -19.87
N ILE A 145 -5.75 -5.25 -19.01
CA ILE A 145 -5.89 -5.53 -17.58
C ILE A 145 -6.69 -4.42 -16.89
N VAL A 146 -6.46 -3.16 -17.27
CA VAL A 146 -7.19 -2.01 -16.72
C VAL A 146 -8.66 -2.08 -17.12
N ASP A 147 -8.96 -2.30 -18.39
CA ASP A 147 -10.34 -2.46 -18.89
C ASP A 147 -11.06 -3.63 -18.21
N TYR A 148 -10.36 -4.76 -18.03
CA TYR A 148 -10.90 -5.91 -17.31
C TYR A 148 -11.21 -5.57 -15.86
N ALA A 149 -10.30 -4.91 -15.16
CA ALA A 149 -10.50 -4.50 -13.78
C ALA A 149 -11.71 -3.56 -13.67
N HIS A 150 -11.76 -2.51 -14.47
CA HIS A 150 -12.84 -1.51 -14.47
C HIS A 150 -14.19 -2.12 -14.82
N THR A 151 -14.26 -3.02 -15.81
CA THR A 151 -15.49 -3.74 -16.17
C THR A 151 -16.04 -4.56 -14.99
N ASN A 152 -15.17 -5.01 -14.09
CA ASN A 152 -15.55 -5.76 -12.89
C ASN A 152 -15.66 -4.88 -11.63
N GLY A 153 -15.62 -3.56 -11.74
CA GLY A 153 -15.71 -2.62 -10.61
C GLY A 153 -14.47 -2.58 -9.73
N ILE A 154 -13.33 -3.03 -10.25
CA ILE A 154 -12.05 -3.07 -9.54
C ILE A 154 -11.21 -1.89 -9.99
N LYS A 155 -10.61 -1.20 -9.04
CA LYS A 155 -9.66 -0.11 -9.28
C LYS A 155 -8.28 -0.64 -9.62
N VAL A 156 -7.47 0.18 -10.27
CA VAL A 156 -6.08 -0.18 -10.62
C VAL A 156 -5.11 0.78 -9.96
N LYS A 157 -4.16 0.22 -9.22
CA LYS A 157 -3.01 0.90 -8.63
C LYS A 157 -1.73 0.44 -9.32
N THR A 158 -0.84 1.37 -9.63
CA THR A 158 0.48 1.03 -10.20
C THR A 158 1.64 1.60 -9.39
N TRP A 159 2.82 0.96 -9.52
CA TRP A 159 4.05 1.27 -8.78
C TRP A 159 5.30 0.77 -9.51
N THR A 160 6.50 1.28 -9.28
CA THR A 160 6.76 2.61 -8.73
C THR A 160 7.05 3.53 -9.92
N ILE A 161 6.41 4.68 -9.96
CA ILE A 161 6.57 5.64 -11.05
C ILE A 161 7.69 6.59 -10.65
N VAL A 162 8.71 6.69 -11.52
CA VAL A 162 9.93 7.46 -11.26
C VAL A 162 10.21 8.53 -12.34
N SER A 163 9.31 8.68 -13.32
CA SER A 163 9.45 9.69 -14.37
C SER A 163 8.10 10.24 -14.82
N GLU A 164 8.09 11.48 -15.31
CA GLU A 164 6.88 12.11 -15.87
C GLU A 164 6.31 11.34 -17.06
N SER A 165 7.16 10.74 -17.90
CA SER A 165 6.67 9.95 -19.05
C SER A 165 5.88 8.73 -18.60
N GLN A 166 6.35 8.01 -17.56
CA GLN A 166 5.60 6.90 -16.97
C GLN A 166 4.29 7.38 -16.35
N LEU A 167 4.32 8.54 -15.70
CA LEU A 167 3.14 9.12 -15.09
C LEU A 167 2.07 9.45 -16.15
N ARG A 168 2.45 10.07 -17.28
CA ARG A 168 1.54 10.34 -18.40
C ARG A 168 0.95 9.05 -18.98
N GLU A 169 1.78 8.03 -19.20
CA GLU A 169 1.32 6.72 -19.64
C GLU A 169 0.27 6.12 -18.70
N CYS A 170 0.47 6.21 -17.39
CA CYS A 170 -0.51 5.73 -16.41
C CYS A 170 -1.84 6.48 -16.49
N VAL A 171 -1.79 7.80 -16.71
CA VAL A 171 -2.99 8.62 -16.90
C VAL A 171 -3.72 8.22 -18.19
N ASP A 172 -2.99 8.06 -19.30
CA ASP A 172 -3.55 7.70 -20.60
C ASP A 172 -4.22 6.30 -20.58
N ILE A 173 -3.66 5.37 -19.82
CA ILE A 173 -4.21 4.02 -19.62
C ILE A 173 -5.42 4.03 -18.68
N GLY A 174 -5.59 5.07 -17.86
CA GLY A 174 -6.71 5.23 -16.94
C GLY A 174 -6.51 4.56 -15.57
N VAL A 175 -5.29 4.57 -15.05
CA VAL A 175 -4.97 4.08 -13.69
C VAL A 175 -5.64 4.94 -12.63
N ASP A 176 -6.19 4.33 -11.58
CA ASP A 176 -6.89 5.04 -10.50
C ASP A 176 -5.97 5.55 -9.38
N TYR A 177 -4.89 4.82 -9.10
CA TYR A 177 -3.92 5.15 -8.03
C TYR A 177 -2.49 4.96 -8.52
N ILE A 178 -1.61 5.88 -8.16
CA ILE A 178 -0.21 5.85 -8.57
C ILE A 178 0.68 5.98 -7.33
N ILE A 179 1.59 5.03 -7.15
CA ILE A 179 2.69 5.16 -6.19
C ILE A 179 3.89 5.72 -6.94
N THR A 180 4.41 6.85 -6.48
CA THR A 180 5.47 7.57 -7.16
C THR A 180 6.53 8.09 -6.18
N GLU A 181 7.78 8.15 -6.64
CA GLU A 181 8.89 8.83 -5.99
C GLU A 181 9.08 10.28 -6.50
N LEU A 182 8.24 10.71 -7.44
CA LEU A 182 8.29 12.08 -7.94
C LEU A 182 7.80 13.06 -6.85
N PRO A 183 8.43 14.23 -6.72
CA PRO A 183 8.00 15.24 -5.76
C PRO A 183 6.56 15.68 -6.07
N PRO A 184 5.79 16.11 -5.04
CA PRO A 184 4.47 16.66 -5.23
C PRO A 184 4.59 18.10 -5.75
N GLU A 185 4.96 18.26 -7.01
CA GLU A 185 4.91 19.53 -7.72
C GLU A 185 3.55 19.65 -8.41
N PRO A 186 3.05 20.83 -8.73
CA PRO A 186 1.85 20.96 -9.54
C PRO A 186 2.07 20.18 -10.84
N TRP A 187 1.28 19.15 -11.01
CA TRP A 187 1.37 18.30 -12.19
C TRP A 187 0.90 19.08 -13.41
N PRO A 188 1.54 18.96 -14.59
CA PRO A 188 1.22 19.78 -15.77
C PRO A 188 -0.23 19.69 -16.28
N TRP A 189 -1.03 18.77 -15.74
CA TRP A 189 -2.46 18.57 -16.08
C TRP A 189 -3.44 19.04 -15.00
N GLU A 190 -2.98 19.57 -13.86
CA GLU A 190 -3.87 20.16 -12.86
C GLU A 190 -4.63 21.37 -13.42
N ASP A 191 -4.06 22.04 -14.42
CA ASP A 191 -4.68 23.17 -15.12
C ASP A 191 -5.73 22.74 -16.17
N GLU A 192 -5.81 21.45 -16.54
CA GLU A 192 -6.69 20.97 -17.62
C GLU A 192 -8.03 20.42 -17.12
N GLY A 193 -8.35 20.55 -15.83
CA GLY A 193 -9.65 20.16 -15.25
C GLY A 193 -9.89 18.64 -15.21
N GLN A 194 -8.85 17.83 -15.35
CA GLN A 194 -8.93 16.38 -15.22
C GLN A 194 -8.77 15.93 -13.77
N THR A 195 -9.69 15.15 -13.37
CA THR A 195 -9.98 14.54 -12.06
C THR A 195 -8.77 14.07 -11.26
N SER A 196 -8.78 14.49 -10.03
CA SER A 196 -8.03 14.06 -8.85
C SER A 196 -7.44 12.63 -8.91
N ILE A 197 -6.21 12.52 -9.39
CA ILE A 197 -5.31 11.43 -8.99
C ILE A 197 -4.79 11.82 -7.61
N ILE A 198 -5.09 11.03 -6.59
CA ILE A 198 -4.51 11.23 -5.26
C ILE A 198 -3.15 10.52 -5.26
N PRO A 199 -2.03 11.22 -5.26
CA PRO A 199 -0.72 10.59 -5.18
C PRO A 199 -0.56 9.92 -3.82
N ILE A 200 -0.30 8.62 -3.82
CA ILE A 200 0.17 7.91 -2.63
C ILE A 200 1.69 7.97 -2.66
N MET A 201 2.27 8.79 -1.79
CA MET A 201 3.72 8.92 -1.70
C MET A 201 4.34 7.63 -1.14
N ALA A 202 5.28 7.05 -1.85
CA ALA A 202 6.14 5.99 -1.33
C ALA A 202 7.29 6.63 -0.55
N ASP A 203 7.35 6.41 0.76
CA ASP A 203 8.50 6.75 1.60
C ASP A 203 9.58 5.67 1.58
#